data_35a9c7b4032a310241fb665fdc8fad61
#
_entry.id   35a9c7b4032a310241fb665fdc8fad61
#
_cell.length_a   1.000
_cell.length_b   1.000
_cell.length_c   1.000
_cell.angle_alpha   90.00
_cell.angle_beta   90.00
_cell.angle_gamma   90.00
#
_symmetry.space_group_name_H-M   'P 1'
#
loop_
_entity.id
_entity.type
_entity.pdbx_description
1 polymer ?
#
loop_
_entity_poly.entity_id
_entity_poly.type
_entity_poly.pdbx_seq_one_letter_code
_entity_poly.pdbx_strand_id
1 'polypeptide(L)'
;MATIFSEESRTFSEYLLVPNLTTEANTPDMVDLSAPICKYMKGKEEPKLHINIPMVSAVMQSVSDSGMAIALARSGGISFIFQSQPIAEQCEMIKKVKKHKAGIVVSDYNVTPESTLARVVELRAEKGHGTAAVTSDGTANGKLLGLVTTRDYRVTRMSPDTKVKEFMTPIEKLITAPEGTTLKEANDIIWDSKVNQLPIVDDDGCLVGLVFRKDYETHKANPLELLDDEKKMMVGAGINTRDYQERVPALIEAGADVLCLDSSDGFSVWQEKALKWIKANYPDTPVGAGNVVDKEGFDYLVAAGADFIKIGIGGGSICITREQKGIGCGQASAVLAVAKARDEYFEKTGMYVPLCSDGGIVHDYHMTLALAMGADFLMLGRYFARFDEAPTRKLIVNGGYVKEYWGEGSNRARNWQRYDDGGAGGKMAFEEGVDSYVPYAGKLKDSLDTSLAKIKATMCSCGSSSIEEFQNKARLVVVSSTSIVEGGAHDVIQKENDRVGR
;
A
#
# COMPACT_ATOMS: atom_id res chain seq x y z
N MET A 1 -36.71 -8.94 21.23
CA MET A 1 -37.01 -9.17 19.78
C MET A 1 -35.79 -8.73 18.98
N ALA A 2 -35.52 -9.39 17.84
CA ALA A 2 -34.46 -8.95 16.95
C ALA A 2 -34.81 -7.58 16.33
N THR A 3 -33.83 -6.71 16.19
CA THR A 3 -33.99 -5.45 15.44
C THR A 3 -33.88 -5.76 13.95
N ILE A 4 -34.86 -5.31 13.19
CA ILE A 4 -34.87 -5.47 11.72
C ILE A 4 -34.71 -4.07 11.10
N PHE A 5 -33.66 -3.89 10.28
CA PHE A 5 -33.50 -2.69 9.47
C PHE A 5 -34.47 -2.76 8.29
N SER A 6 -35.23 -1.71 8.05
CA SER A 6 -36.23 -1.66 6.97
C SER A 6 -35.63 -1.40 5.59
N GLU A 7 -34.42 -0.87 5.52
CA GLU A 7 -33.74 -0.57 4.28
C GLU A 7 -33.06 -1.83 3.71
N GLU A 8 -33.17 -2.00 2.39
CA GLU A 8 -32.49 -3.09 1.69
C GLU A 8 -30.98 -2.93 1.74
N SER A 9 -30.29 -4.02 2.06
CA SER A 9 -28.83 -4.06 2.06
C SER A 9 -28.29 -4.31 0.66
N ARG A 10 -27.72 -3.29 -0.01
CA ARG A 10 -27.39 -3.25 -1.42
C ARG A 10 -25.91 -3.37 -1.71
N THR A 11 -25.59 -3.90 -2.90
CA THR A 11 -24.24 -3.99 -3.47
C THR A 11 -23.99 -2.82 -4.44
N PHE A 12 -22.73 -2.65 -4.87
CA PHE A 12 -22.39 -1.61 -5.84
C PHE A 12 -23.11 -1.75 -7.18
N SER A 13 -23.39 -2.98 -7.63
CA SER A 13 -24.07 -3.23 -8.91
C SER A 13 -25.50 -2.65 -8.98
N GLU A 14 -26.09 -2.33 -7.83
CA GLU A 14 -27.45 -1.77 -7.74
C GLU A 14 -27.48 -0.25 -7.81
N TYR A 15 -26.33 0.38 -8.12
CA TYR A 15 -26.24 1.84 -8.24
C TYR A 15 -25.54 2.25 -9.53
N LEU A 16 -25.94 3.41 -10.05
CA LEU A 16 -25.25 4.15 -11.10
C LEU A 16 -25.05 5.60 -10.67
N LEU A 17 -24.01 6.23 -11.21
CA LEU A 17 -23.75 7.65 -11.09
C LEU A 17 -24.58 8.42 -12.14
N VAL A 18 -25.22 9.50 -11.72
CA VAL A 18 -25.83 10.47 -12.62
C VAL A 18 -24.79 11.55 -12.91
N PRO A 19 -24.45 11.83 -14.18
CA PRO A 19 -23.44 12.81 -14.51
C PRO A 19 -23.84 14.22 -14.06
N ASN A 20 -22.84 15.03 -13.78
CA ASN A 20 -22.99 16.47 -13.52
C ASN A 20 -22.44 17.28 -14.71
N LEU A 21 -22.54 18.61 -14.62
CA LEU A 21 -21.92 19.48 -15.60
C LEU A 21 -20.40 19.28 -15.62
N THR A 22 -19.88 18.85 -16.75
CA THR A 22 -18.44 18.83 -17.04
C THR A 22 -18.04 20.17 -17.64
N THR A 23 -16.98 20.77 -17.15
CA THR A 23 -16.42 22.03 -17.65
C THR A 23 -15.03 21.78 -18.27
N GLU A 24 -14.45 22.79 -18.90
CA GLU A 24 -13.09 22.74 -19.46
C GLU A 24 -12.01 22.44 -18.39
N ALA A 25 -12.30 22.72 -17.12
CA ALA A 25 -11.41 22.41 -15.99
C ALA A 25 -11.44 20.92 -15.57
N ASN A 26 -12.44 20.15 -16.02
CA ASN A 26 -12.60 18.74 -15.65
C ASN A 26 -11.95 17.83 -16.71
N THR A 27 -10.62 17.81 -16.75
CA THR A 27 -9.85 16.90 -17.60
C THR A 27 -9.15 15.82 -16.77
N PRO A 28 -8.90 14.63 -17.31
CA PRO A 28 -8.24 13.55 -16.56
C PRO A 28 -6.89 13.92 -15.94
N ASP A 29 -6.14 14.83 -16.58
CA ASP A 29 -4.84 15.29 -16.10
C ASP A 29 -4.96 16.21 -14.88
N MET A 30 -6.12 16.86 -14.70
CA MET A 30 -6.42 17.73 -13.54
C MET A 30 -7.00 16.95 -12.36
N VAL A 31 -7.31 15.66 -12.54
CA VAL A 31 -7.88 14.85 -11.46
C VAL A 31 -6.79 14.35 -10.53
N ASP A 32 -6.86 14.78 -9.28
CA ASP A 32 -6.06 14.26 -8.17
C ASP A 32 -6.79 13.06 -7.52
N LEU A 33 -6.09 11.93 -7.45
CA LEU A 33 -6.55 10.69 -6.83
C LEU A 33 -5.90 10.44 -5.48
N SER A 34 -5.13 11.39 -4.94
CA SER A 34 -4.52 11.25 -3.62
C SER A 34 -5.58 11.11 -2.52
N ALA A 35 -5.29 10.33 -1.52
CA ALA A 35 -6.19 10.05 -0.42
C ALA A 35 -5.47 9.98 0.92
N PRO A 36 -6.03 10.54 2.01
CA PRO A 36 -5.49 10.38 3.35
C PRO A 36 -5.67 8.93 3.82
N ILE A 37 -4.70 8.40 4.57
CA ILE A 37 -4.78 7.08 5.22
C ILE A 37 -4.58 7.14 6.74
N CYS A 38 -4.60 8.32 7.31
CA CYS A 38 -4.64 8.52 8.75
C CYS A 38 -5.53 9.71 9.09
N LYS A 39 -6.11 9.70 10.30
CA LYS A 39 -6.96 10.79 10.80
C LYS A 39 -6.17 12.09 10.97
N TYR A 40 -6.84 13.21 10.76
CA TYR A 40 -6.28 14.55 10.85
C TYR A 40 -7.35 15.60 11.11
N MET A 41 -6.96 16.77 11.62
CA MET A 41 -7.86 17.92 11.81
C MET A 41 -8.07 18.64 10.48
N LYS A 42 -9.05 18.19 9.70
CA LYS A 42 -9.32 18.69 8.35
C LYS A 42 -9.59 20.21 8.34
N GLY A 43 -8.90 20.91 7.46
CA GLY A 43 -8.92 22.37 7.39
C GLY A 43 -7.99 23.09 8.36
N LYS A 44 -7.24 22.38 9.21
CA LYS A 44 -6.25 22.93 10.12
C LYS A 44 -4.86 22.34 9.92
N GLU A 45 -4.77 21.12 9.49
CA GLU A 45 -3.51 20.39 9.23
C GLU A 45 -3.67 19.47 8.01
N GLU A 46 -2.55 19.13 7.40
CA GLU A 46 -2.50 18.08 6.38
C GLU A 46 -2.39 16.70 7.03
N PRO A 47 -2.91 15.63 6.39
CA PRO A 47 -2.75 14.28 6.92
C PRO A 47 -1.27 13.89 6.95
N LYS A 48 -0.80 13.34 8.07
CA LYS A 48 0.59 12.84 8.22
C LYS A 48 0.97 11.80 7.16
N LEU A 49 -0.01 11.06 6.68
CA LEU A 49 0.15 10.00 5.69
C LEU A 49 -0.96 10.08 4.64
N HIS A 50 -0.54 10.07 3.39
CA HIS A 50 -1.45 9.97 2.23
C HIS A 50 -0.87 8.98 1.22
N ILE A 51 -1.70 8.50 0.32
CA ILE A 51 -1.35 7.69 -0.85
C ILE A 51 -1.68 8.47 -2.12
N ASN A 52 -0.89 8.27 -3.17
CA ASN A 52 -1.02 9.04 -4.41
C ASN A 52 -2.11 8.48 -5.35
N ILE A 53 -2.54 7.24 -5.12
CA ILE A 53 -3.71 6.61 -5.76
C ILE A 53 -4.55 5.91 -4.69
N PRO A 54 -5.90 5.90 -4.80
CA PRO A 54 -6.77 5.42 -3.74
C PRO A 54 -6.90 3.89 -3.72
N MET A 55 -5.77 3.17 -3.86
CA MET A 55 -5.77 1.71 -3.92
C MET A 55 -4.72 1.11 -3.00
N VAL A 56 -5.16 0.13 -2.21
CA VAL A 56 -4.29 -0.64 -1.31
C VAL A 56 -4.53 -2.13 -1.51
N SER A 57 -3.48 -2.95 -1.34
CA SER A 57 -3.62 -4.40 -1.45
C SER A 57 -4.07 -5.02 -0.13
N ALA A 58 -4.94 -6.04 -0.23
CA ALA A 58 -5.53 -6.69 0.93
C ALA A 58 -4.49 -7.46 1.76
N VAL A 59 -4.75 -7.55 3.06
CA VAL A 59 -3.89 -8.22 4.05
C VAL A 59 -4.02 -9.75 3.90
N MET A 60 -3.49 -10.30 2.79
CA MET A 60 -3.69 -11.70 2.42
C MET A 60 -2.40 -12.34 1.90
N GLN A 61 -2.13 -13.60 2.32
CA GLN A 61 -0.98 -14.40 1.86
C GLN A 61 -0.92 -14.51 0.33
N SER A 62 -2.08 -14.61 -0.32
CA SER A 62 -2.18 -14.77 -1.77
C SER A 62 -2.07 -13.46 -2.56
N VAL A 63 -1.90 -12.31 -1.88
CA VAL A 63 -1.96 -10.98 -2.50
C VAL A 63 -0.75 -10.12 -2.17
N SER A 64 -0.38 -10.00 -0.90
CA SER A 64 0.44 -8.89 -0.39
C SER A 64 1.75 -9.34 0.23
N ASP A 65 2.74 -9.62 -0.61
CA ASP A 65 4.14 -9.81 -0.20
C ASP A 65 4.99 -8.58 -0.56
N SER A 66 6.30 -8.70 -0.37
CA SER A 66 7.26 -7.64 -0.73
C SER A 66 7.27 -7.30 -2.23
N GLY A 67 6.95 -8.25 -3.11
CA GLY A 67 6.88 -8.03 -4.56
C GLY A 67 5.71 -7.11 -4.92
N MET A 68 4.51 -7.43 -4.45
CA MET A 68 3.32 -6.59 -4.60
C MET A 68 3.53 -5.22 -3.94
N ALA A 69 4.13 -5.18 -2.75
CA ALA A 69 4.35 -3.92 -2.03
C ALA A 69 5.24 -2.95 -2.81
N ILE A 70 6.34 -3.44 -3.39
CA ILE A 70 7.24 -2.64 -4.22
C ILE A 70 6.53 -2.14 -5.49
N ALA A 71 5.77 -3.02 -6.17
CA ALA A 71 5.08 -2.65 -7.40
C ALA A 71 3.96 -1.63 -7.16
N LEU A 72 3.19 -1.80 -6.08
CA LEU A 72 2.10 -0.90 -5.73
C LEU A 72 2.61 0.44 -5.21
N ALA A 73 3.64 0.48 -4.36
CA ALA A 73 4.29 1.72 -3.92
C ALA A 73 4.88 2.50 -5.10
N ARG A 74 5.49 1.81 -6.08
CA ARG A 74 5.98 2.43 -7.31
C ARG A 74 4.87 3.08 -8.13
N SER A 75 3.66 2.58 -8.02
CA SER A 75 2.47 3.10 -8.71
C SER A 75 1.69 4.13 -7.90
N GLY A 76 2.09 4.41 -6.65
CA GLY A 76 1.48 5.43 -5.80
C GLY A 76 0.50 4.91 -4.74
N GLY A 77 0.25 3.60 -4.69
CA GLY A 77 -0.56 2.96 -3.66
C GLY A 77 0.27 2.33 -2.55
N ILE A 78 -0.37 1.69 -1.57
CA ILE A 78 0.32 1.01 -0.48
C ILE A 78 -0.15 -0.43 -0.32
N SER A 79 0.75 -1.33 0.01
CA SER A 79 0.45 -2.74 0.28
C SER A 79 0.54 -3.01 1.77
N PHE A 80 -0.43 -3.77 2.30
CA PHE A 80 -0.38 -4.25 3.68
C PHE A 80 0.16 -5.69 3.70
N ILE A 81 1.43 -5.87 4.07
CA ILE A 81 2.05 -7.20 4.19
C ILE A 81 1.24 -8.06 5.17
N PHE A 82 0.88 -9.26 4.75
CA PHE A 82 0.01 -10.15 5.51
C PHE A 82 0.63 -10.60 6.85
N GLN A 83 -0.23 -10.79 7.87
CA GLN A 83 0.17 -11.19 9.22
C GLN A 83 0.17 -12.70 9.48
N SER A 84 -0.42 -13.50 8.58
CA SER A 84 -0.48 -14.95 8.70
C SER A 84 0.85 -15.62 8.33
N GLN A 85 1.91 -15.22 9.05
CA GLN A 85 3.29 -15.67 8.93
C GLN A 85 4.08 -15.32 10.21
N PRO A 86 5.29 -15.91 10.42
CA PRO A 86 6.18 -15.51 11.51
C PRO A 86 6.51 -14.03 11.47
N ILE A 87 6.64 -13.41 12.65
CA ILE A 87 7.02 -11.99 12.79
C ILE A 87 8.31 -11.69 12.02
N ALA A 88 9.31 -12.55 12.16
CA ALA A 88 10.60 -12.36 11.49
C ALA A 88 10.49 -12.33 9.96
N GLU A 89 9.66 -13.19 9.36
CA GLU A 89 9.45 -13.22 7.91
C GLU A 89 8.71 -11.97 7.42
N GLN A 90 7.69 -11.51 8.17
CA GLN A 90 6.99 -10.27 7.86
C GLN A 90 7.93 -9.06 7.93
N CYS A 91 8.80 -8.99 8.95
CA CYS A 91 9.82 -7.95 9.07
C CYS A 91 10.82 -7.97 7.90
N GLU A 92 11.26 -9.14 7.44
CA GLU A 92 12.15 -9.23 6.29
C GLU A 92 11.50 -8.76 4.98
N MET A 93 10.20 -9.02 4.79
CA MET A 93 9.44 -8.49 3.66
C MET A 93 9.40 -6.95 3.71
N ILE A 94 9.12 -6.35 4.88
CA ILE A 94 9.10 -4.90 5.07
C ILE A 94 10.48 -4.30 4.80
N LYS A 95 11.54 -4.83 5.41
CA LYS A 95 12.92 -4.38 5.16
C LYS A 95 13.29 -4.45 3.69
N LYS A 96 12.82 -5.47 2.95
CA LYS A 96 13.04 -5.61 1.51
C LYS A 96 12.38 -4.46 0.73
N VAL A 97 11.18 -4.04 1.11
CA VAL A 97 10.52 -2.87 0.50
C VAL A 97 11.30 -1.60 0.83
N LYS A 98 11.68 -1.39 2.09
CA LYS A 98 12.44 -0.22 2.55
C LYS A 98 13.86 -0.10 1.98
N LYS A 99 14.39 -1.15 1.37
CA LYS A 99 15.66 -1.08 0.60
C LYS A 99 15.52 -0.35 -0.73
N HIS A 100 14.30 -0.19 -1.25
CA HIS A 100 14.03 0.57 -2.46
C HIS A 100 13.92 2.06 -2.14
N LYS A 101 14.72 2.86 -2.82
CA LYS A 101 14.81 4.31 -2.67
C LYS A 101 14.66 4.99 -4.02
N ALA A 102 14.23 6.24 -4.05
CA ALA A 102 14.13 7.05 -5.24
C ALA A 102 14.60 8.49 -4.97
N GLY A 103 15.16 9.11 -6.00
CA GLY A 103 15.56 10.51 -5.92
C GLY A 103 16.90 10.74 -5.23
N ILE A 104 17.01 11.83 -4.44
CA ILE A 104 18.17 12.13 -3.60
C ILE A 104 18.00 11.37 -2.29
N VAL A 105 18.83 10.37 -2.07
CA VAL A 105 18.70 9.46 -0.92
C VAL A 105 19.75 9.72 0.13
N VAL A 106 19.36 9.72 1.39
CA VAL A 106 20.31 9.74 2.51
C VAL A 106 21.10 8.43 2.50
N SER A 107 22.43 8.54 2.66
CA SER A 107 23.30 7.36 2.65
C SER A 107 23.10 6.54 3.92
N ASP A 108 22.70 5.29 3.78
CA ASP A 108 22.56 4.31 4.88
C ASP A 108 23.68 3.28 4.93
N TYR A 109 24.68 3.45 4.07
CA TYR A 109 25.86 2.63 3.99
C TYR A 109 27.11 3.52 4.03
N ASN A 110 27.59 3.77 5.24
CA ASN A 110 28.70 4.69 5.49
C ASN A 110 29.84 3.98 6.22
N VAL A 111 31.06 4.31 5.87
CA VAL A 111 32.31 3.80 6.45
C VAL A 111 33.30 4.93 6.63
N THR A 112 34.32 4.69 7.47
CA THR A 112 35.46 5.62 7.60
C THR A 112 36.63 5.13 6.73
N PRO A 113 37.63 5.97 6.43
CA PRO A 113 38.85 5.54 5.74
C PRO A 113 39.60 4.40 6.45
N GLU A 114 39.47 4.29 7.77
CA GLU A 114 40.12 3.27 8.61
C GLU A 114 39.29 1.97 8.73
N SER A 115 38.06 1.96 8.22
CA SER A 115 37.27 0.73 8.14
C SER A 115 37.95 -0.32 7.26
N THR A 116 37.64 -1.60 7.49
CA THR A 116 38.25 -2.72 6.76
C THR A 116 37.37 -3.18 5.60
N LEU A 117 37.96 -3.89 4.63
CA LEU A 117 37.22 -4.55 3.56
C LEU A 117 36.18 -5.53 4.11
N ALA A 118 36.48 -6.26 5.17
CA ALA A 118 35.53 -7.15 5.84
C ALA A 118 34.27 -6.38 6.27
N ARG A 119 34.42 -5.20 6.86
CA ARG A 119 33.29 -4.35 7.27
C ARG A 119 32.48 -3.85 6.08
N VAL A 120 33.13 -3.50 4.98
CA VAL A 120 32.46 -3.11 3.73
C VAL A 120 31.61 -4.27 3.19
N VAL A 121 32.13 -5.48 3.19
CA VAL A 121 31.42 -6.68 2.70
C VAL A 121 30.24 -7.03 3.60
N GLU A 122 30.40 -6.94 4.91
CA GLU A 122 29.35 -7.16 5.90
C GLU A 122 28.19 -6.18 5.71
N LEU A 123 28.46 -4.87 5.69
CA LEU A 123 27.49 -3.83 5.48
C LEU A 123 26.78 -3.96 4.13
N ARG A 124 27.52 -4.35 3.08
CA ARG A 124 26.91 -4.63 1.78
C ARG A 124 25.87 -5.76 1.85
N ALA A 125 26.18 -6.82 2.56
CA ALA A 125 25.24 -7.93 2.74
C ALA A 125 24.01 -7.49 3.54
N GLU A 126 24.21 -6.64 4.55
CA GLU A 126 23.16 -6.08 5.39
C GLU A 126 22.27 -5.09 4.62
N LYS A 127 22.86 -4.12 3.91
CA LYS A 127 22.15 -3.03 3.23
C LYS A 127 21.63 -3.41 1.84
N GLY A 128 22.18 -4.43 1.20
CA GLY A 128 21.71 -4.98 -0.08
C GLY A 128 22.07 -4.17 -1.33
N HIS A 129 22.92 -3.14 -1.21
CA HIS A 129 23.44 -2.37 -2.35
C HIS A 129 24.96 -2.19 -2.29
N GLY A 130 25.58 -1.75 -3.38
CA GLY A 130 27.01 -1.85 -3.58
C GLY A 130 27.79 -0.55 -3.49
N THR A 131 27.19 0.56 -3.04
CA THR A 131 27.87 1.86 -2.89
C THR A 131 27.89 2.27 -1.44
N ALA A 132 29.09 2.48 -0.88
CA ALA A 132 29.30 3.02 0.46
C ALA A 132 29.85 4.43 0.38
N ALA A 133 29.30 5.36 1.12
CA ALA A 133 29.94 6.65 1.34
C ALA A 133 31.08 6.52 2.37
N VAL A 134 32.23 7.12 2.06
CA VAL A 134 33.35 7.20 2.99
C VAL A 134 33.32 8.59 3.58
N THR A 135 32.94 8.68 4.86
CA THR A 135 32.84 9.92 5.59
C THR A 135 33.85 9.98 6.73
N SER A 136 34.12 11.17 7.24
CA SER A 136 35.12 11.39 8.30
C SER A 136 34.83 10.62 9.58
N ASP A 137 33.55 10.42 9.89
CA ASP A 137 33.07 9.80 11.14
C ASP A 137 32.24 8.49 10.90
N GLY A 138 32.00 8.13 9.63
CA GLY A 138 31.19 6.96 9.27
C GLY A 138 29.69 7.18 9.38
N THR A 139 29.24 8.44 9.52
CA THR A 139 27.82 8.81 9.56
C THR A 139 27.31 9.25 8.19
N ALA A 140 25.97 9.33 8.04
CA ALA A 140 25.31 9.77 6.83
C ALA A 140 25.58 11.25 6.47
N ASN A 141 25.90 12.08 7.48
CA ASN A 141 26.08 13.52 7.35
C ASN A 141 27.55 13.95 7.65
N GLY A 142 28.47 13.01 7.78
CA GLY A 142 29.88 13.31 7.97
C GLY A 142 30.52 13.93 6.73
N LYS A 143 31.67 14.59 6.88
CA LYS A 143 32.41 15.15 5.75
C LYS A 143 32.78 14.06 4.76
N LEU A 144 32.38 14.24 3.50
CA LEU A 144 32.63 13.25 2.44
C LEU A 144 34.13 13.21 2.09
N LEU A 145 34.71 12.03 2.17
CA LEU A 145 36.12 11.77 1.85
C LEU A 145 36.28 10.89 0.60
N GLY A 146 35.25 10.16 0.21
CA GLY A 146 35.29 9.31 -0.97
C GLY A 146 34.05 8.42 -1.09
N LEU A 147 34.10 7.54 -2.08
CA LEU A 147 33.10 6.46 -2.27
C LEU A 147 33.81 5.12 -2.43
N VAL A 148 33.12 4.06 -2.04
CA VAL A 148 33.48 2.68 -2.36
C VAL A 148 32.33 2.04 -3.12
N THR A 149 32.66 1.42 -4.25
CA THR A 149 31.71 0.64 -5.06
C THR A 149 32.21 -0.79 -5.22
N THR A 150 31.37 -1.67 -5.73
CA THR A 150 31.76 -3.07 -6.01
C THR A 150 32.87 -3.21 -7.07
N ARG A 151 33.24 -2.12 -7.75
CA ARG A 151 34.33 -2.09 -8.74
C ARG A 151 35.69 -1.82 -8.10
N ASP A 152 35.71 -1.26 -6.90
CA ASP A 152 36.92 -0.80 -6.22
C ASP A 152 37.63 -1.91 -5.47
N TYR A 153 36.98 -3.06 -5.22
CA TYR A 153 37.58 -4.19 -4.50
C TYR A 153 37.23 -5.55 -5.10
N ARG A 154 38.10 -6.52 -4.81
CA ARG A 154 37.88 -7.95 -5.14
C ARG A 154 38.15 -8.81 -3.90
N VAL A 155 37.09 -9.33 -3.30
CA VAL A 155 37.16 -10.15 -2.07
C VAL A 155 38.10 -11.34 -2.20
N THR A 156 38.25 -11.92 -3.41
CA THR A 156 39.15 -13.07 -3.68
C THR A 156 40.61 -12.70 -3.84
N ARG A 157 40.96 -11.41 -3.89
CA ARG A 157 42.32 -10.93 -4.16
C ARG A 157 42.85 -9.95 -3.13
N MET A 158 42.03 -9.45 -2.24
CA MET A 158 42.38 -8.46 -1.24
C MET A 158 42.22 -9.06 0.16
N SER A 159 43.10 -8.68 1.08
CA SER A 159 42.96 -9.08 2.48
C SER A 159 41.70 -8.49 3.09
N PRO A 160 40.93 -9.23 3.90
CA PRO A 160 39.81 -8.69 4.66
C PRO A 160 40.16 -7.48 5.55
N ASP A 161 41.44 -7.37 5.98
CA ASP A 161 41.93 -6.27 6.82
C ASP A 161 42.39 -5.04 6.06
N THR A 162 42.36 -5.07 4.69
CA THR A 162 42.73 -3.94 3.85
C THR A 162 41.83 -2.73 4.19
N LYS A 163 42.46 -1.57 4.42
CA LYS A 163 41.76 -0.34 4.80
C LYS A 163 41.06 0.31 3.62
N VAL A 164 39.88 0.88 3.88
CA VAL A 164 39.05 1.55 2.86
C VAL A 164 39.83 2.63 2.11
N LYS A 165 40.67 3.41 2.79
CA LYS A 165 41.53 4.45 2.19
C LYS A 165 42.45 3.92 1.07
N GLU A 166 42.77 2.63 1.05
CA GLU A 166 43.67 2.01 0.07
C GLU A 166 42.96 1.67 -1.25
N PHE A 167 41.64 1.55 -1.24
CA PHE A 167 40.86 1.17 -2.42
C PHE A 167 39.65 2.06 -2.72
N MET A 168 39.30 3.01 -1.87
CA MET A 168 38.21 3.95 -2.16
C MET A 168 38.55 4.85 -3.34
N THR A 169 37.54 5.36 -4.04
CA THR A 169 37.67 6.52 -4.91
C THR A 169 37.64 7.78 -4.04
N PRO A 170 38.77 8.51 -3.93
CA PRO A 170 38.83 9.68 -3.04
C PRO A 170 38.04 10.87 -3.62
N ILE A 171 37.67 11.82 -2.75
CA ILE A 171 36.81 12.96 -3.07
C ILE A 171 37.30 13.78 -4.25
N GLU A 172 38.62 13.94 -4.40
CA GLU A 172 39.25 14.72 -5.47
C GLU A 172 39.00 14.12 -6.87
N LYS A 173 38.60 12.85 -6.93
CA LYS A 173 38.24 12.12 -8.17
C LYS A 173 36.74 11.97 -8.35
N LEU A 174 35.95 12.41 -7.41
CA LEU A 174 34.48 12.35 -7.49
C LEU A 174 33.92 13.61 -8.15
N ILE A 175 32.86 13.42 -8.89
CA ILE A 175 31.96 14.51 -9.26
C ILE A 175 30.94 14.63 -8.13
N THR A 176 30.76 15.82 -7.60
CA THR A 176 29.78 16.15 -6.56
C THR A 176 28.90 17.31 -7.03
N ALA A 177 27.75 17.49 -6.40
CA ALA A 177 26.90 18.65 -6.61
C ALA A 177 26.55 19.31 -5.26
N PRO A 178 26.27 20.63 -5.23
CA PRO A 178 25.95 21.31 -4.00
C PRO A 178 24.56 20.96 -3.47
N GLU A 179 24.33 21.19 -2.18
CA GLU A 179 23.01 21.16 -1.56
C GLU A 179 22.04 22.10 -2.32
N GLY A 180 20.78 21.70 -2.44
CA GLY A 180 19.77 22.41 -3.22
C GLY A 180 19.73 22.04 -4.71
N THR A 181 20.68 21.19 -5.20
CA THR A 181 20.62 20.64 -6.55
C THR A 181 19.34 19.83 -6.73
N THR A 182 18.55 20.18 -7.76
CA THR A 182 17.34 19.43 -8.09
C THR A 182 17.69 18.06 -8.68
N LEU A 183 16.75 17.13 -8.58
CA LEU A 183 16.94 15.78 -9.15
C LEU A 183 17.20 15.80 -10.67
N LYS A 184 16.61 16.76 -11.38
CA LYS A 184 16.84 16.97 -12.81
C LYS A 184 18.29 17.42 -13.08
N GLU A 185 18.75 18.45 -12.38
CA GLU A 185 20.13 18.96 -12.50
C GLU A 185 21.15 17.87 -12.14
N ALA A 186 20.89 17.12 -11.05
CA ALA A 186 21.74 16.00 -10.66
C ALA A 186 21.83 14.94 -11.75
N ASN A 187 20.72 14.64 -12.42
CA ASN A 187 20.71 13.70 -13.54
C ASN A 187 21.47 14.23 -14.76
N ASP A 188 21.34 15.52 -15.08
CA ASP A 188 22.09 16.14 -16.18
C ASP A 188 23.61 16.06 -15.91
N ILE A 189 24.04 16.33 -14.67
CA ILE A 189 25.44 16.15 -14.24
C ILE A 189 25.89 14.69 -14.36
N ILE A 190 25.06 13.72 -13.96
CA ILE A 190 25.34 12.28 -14.07
C ILE A 190 25.55 11.87 -15.54
N TRP A 191 24.71 12.39 -16.45
CA TRP A 191 24.79 12.11 -17.88
C TRP A 191 26.04 12.70 -18.50
N ASP A 192 26.30 13.97 -18.29
CA ASP A 192 27.41 14.72 -18.90
C ASP A 192 28.77 14.20 -18.39
N SER A 193 28.84 13.90 -17.11
CA SER A 193 30.06 13.37 -16.47
C SER A 193 30.24 11.86 -16.63
N LYS A 194 29.23 11.14 -17.18
CA LYS A 194 29.23 9.68 -17.39
C LYS A 194 29.45 8.87 -16.11
N VAL A 195 28.99 9.39 -14.97
CA VAL A 195 29.05 8.69 -13.67
C VAL A 195 27.75 7.92 -13.41
N ASN A 196 27.77 6.98 -12.45
CA ASN A 196 26.58 6.22 -12.08
C ASN A 196 25.95 6.71 -10.78
N GLN A 197 26.67 7.47 -10.00
CA GLN A 197 26.22 8.08 -8.74
C GLN A 197 26.81 9.47 -8.58
N LEU A 198 26.05 10.34 -7.96
CA LEU A 198 26.43 11.74 -7.70
C LEU A 198 26.19 12.02 -6.20
N PRO A 199 27.24 12.25 -5.40
CA PRO A 199 27.10 12.77 -4.06
C PRO A 199 26.66 14.24 -4.08
N ILE A 200 25.72 14.57 -3.21
CA ILE A 200 25.29 15.94 -2.90
C ILE A 200 25.94 16.32 -1.59
N VAL A 201 26.63 17.45 -1.55
CA VAL A 201 27.37 17.94 -0.39
C VAL A 201 26.95 19.38 -0.06
N ASP A 202 27.00 19.71 1.22
CA ASP A 202 26.83 21.10 1.70
C ASP A 202 28.11 21.95 1.51
N ASP A 203 28.05 23.21 1.93
CA ASP A 203 29.16 24.16 1.81
C ASP A 203 30.41 23.77 2.65
N ASP A 204 30.24 22.95 3.71
CA ASP A 204 31.31 22.41 4.53
C ASP A 204 31.89 21.09 3.97
N GLY A 205 31.32 20.58 2.89
CA GLY A 205 31.66 19.33 2.23
C GLY A 205 31.11 18.10 2.95
N CYS A 206 30.10 18.25 3.80
CA CYS A 206 29.41 17.12 4.42
C CYS A 206 28.39 16.51 3.46
N LEU A 207 28.22 15.21 3.56
CA LEU A 207 27.31 14.47 2.71
C LEU A 207 25.83 14.80 3.07
N VAL A 208 25.08 15.30 2.11
CA VAL A 208 23.62 15.52 2.23
C VAL A 208 22.84 14.34 1.66
N GLY A 209 23.34 13.76 0.56
CA GLY A 209 22.68 12.63 -0.08
C GLY A 209 23.43 12.07 -1.29
N LEU A 210 22.87 11.04 -1.88
CA LEU A 210 23.36 10.39 -3.09
C LEU A 210 22.25 10.32 -4.14
N VAL A 211 22.60 10.56 -5.40
CA VAL A 211 21.71 10.34 -6.55
C VAL A 211 22.30 9.24 -7.40
N PHE A 212 21.48 8.25 -7.76
CA PHE A 212 21.89 7.15 -8.63
C PHE A 212 21.20 7.26 -9.99
N ARG A 213 21.97 7.11 -11.07
CA ARG A 213 21.45 7.12 -12.45
C ARG A 213 20.27 6.17 -12.65
N LYS A 214 20.35 4.97 -12.10
CA LYS A 214 19.30 3.96 -12.20
C LYS A 214 17.99 4.42 -11.55
N ASP A 215 18.08 5.09 -10.42
CA ASP A 215 16.90 5.48 -9.63
C ASP A 215 16.17 6.66 -10.29
N TYR A 216 16.90 7.57 -10.94
CA TYR A 216 16.30 8.66 -11.71
C TYR A 216 15.41 8.17 -12.85
N GLU A 217 15.88 7.23 -13.67
CA GLU A 217 15.10 6.69 -14.79
C GLU A 217 13.84 5.98 -14.28
N THR A 218 13.98 5.24 -13.19
CA THR A 218 12.86 4.55 -12.55
C THR A 218 11.84 5.55 -12.00
N HIS A 219 12.30 6.58 -11.29
CA HIS A 219 11.42 7.62 -10.72
C HIS A 219 10.72 8.43 -11.80
N LYS A 220 11.44 8.82 -12.86
CA LYS A 220 10.86 9.52 -14.01
C LYS A 220 9.75 8.71 -14.71
N ALA A 221 9.93 7.39 -14.79
CA ALA A 221 8.92 6.48 -15.34
C ALA A 221 7.72 6.26 -14.43
N ASN A 222 7.84 6.60 -13.13
CA ASN A 222 6.82 6.37 -12.10
C ASN A 222 6.65 7.62 -11.21
N PRO A 223 6.10 8.72 -11.74
CA PRO A 223 6.02 10.01 -11.03
C PRO A 223 5.11 9.97 -9.79
N LEU A 224 4.29 8.94 -9.64
CA LEU A 224 3.40 8.73 -8.51
C LEU A 224 4.00 7.84 -7.42
N GLU A 225 5.30 7.50 -7.47
CA GLU A 225 5.91 6.66 -6.43
C GLU A 225 5.59 7.16 -5.02
N LEU A 226 5.15 6.24 -4.17
CA LEU A 226 4.83 6.51 -2.76
C LEU A 226 6.07 6.32 -1.90
N LEU A 227 6.63 7.43 -1.44
CA LEU A 227 7.90 7.48 -0.71
C LEU A 227 7.71 8.17 0.65
N ASP A 228 8.46 7.71 1.65
CA ASP A 228 8.61 8.40 2.93
C ASP A 228 9.57 9.61 2.84
N ASP A 229 9.78 10.30 3.96
CA ASP A 229 10.68 11.47 4.03
C ASP A 229 12.14 11.12 3.72
N GLU A 230 12.57 9.87 3.94
CA GLU A 230 13.89 9.37 3.60
C GLU A 230 14.00 8.85 2.15
N LYS A 231 12.96 9.06 1.35
CA LYS A 231 12.86 8.60 -0.05
C LYS A 231 12.90 7.08 -0.21
N LYS A 232 12.45 6.35 0.81
CA LYS A 232 12.21 4.90 0.76
C LYS A 232 10.75 4.64 0.41
N MET A 233 10.49 3.53 -0.30
CA MET A 233 9.12 3.12 -0.59
C MET A 233 8.33 2.86 0.69
N MET A 234 7.10 3.35 0.74
CA MET A 234 6.21 3.14 1.88
C MET A 234 5.55 1.76 1.83
N VAL A 235 5.33 1.20 3.01
CA VAL A 235 4.71 -0.12 3.19
C VAL A 235 3.89 -0.20 4.46
N GLY A 236 2.69 -0.77 4.34
CA GLY A 236 1.84 -1.11 5.46
C GLY A 236 2.07 -2.55 5.94
N ALA A 237 1.64 -2.85 7.15
CA ALA A 237 1.68 -4.18 7.72
C ALA A 237 0.37 -4.57 8.39
N GLY A 238 -0.12 -5.77 8.07
CA GLY A 238 -1.22 -6.39 8.79
C GLY A 238 -0.80 -6.83 10.18
N ILE A 239 -1.69 -6.67 11.12
CA ILE A 239 -1.55 -7.18 12.50
C ILE A 239 -2.84 -7.84 12.95
N ASN A 240 -2.74 -8.70 13.96
CA ASN A 240 -3.88 -9.36 14.58
C ASN A 240 -4.03 -8.94 16.06
N THR A 241 -5.08 -9.41 16.70
CA THR A 241 -5.40 -9.08 18.11
C THR A 241 -4.76 -10.03 19.13
N ARG A 242 -3.86 -10.92 18.73
CA ARG A 242 -3.29 -11.95 19.61
C ARG A 242 -1.83 -11.66 19.97
N ASP A 243 -0.98 -11.45 18.98
CA ASP A 243 0.47 -11.27 19.14
C ASP A 243 0.95 -9.82 18.92
N TYR A 244 0.01 -8.85 18.91
CA TYR A 244 0.31 -7.44 18.62
C TYR A 244 1.39 -6.84 19.54
N GLN A 245 1.50 -7.28 20.78
CA GLN A 245 2.50 -6.76 21.73
C GLN A 245 3.93 -7.11 21.33
N GLU A 246 4.14 -8.23 20.65
CA GLU A 246 5.44 -8.65 20.14
C GLU A 246 5.62 -8.19 18.69
N ARG A 247 4.57 -8.31 17.89
CA ARG A 247 4.59 -8.02 16.45
C ARG A 247 4.77 -6.54 16.15
N VAL A 248 4.02 -5.66 16.79
CA VAL A 248 4.01 -4.22 16.50
C VAL A 248 5.39 -3.57 16.68
N PRO A 249 6.12 -3.76 17.80
CA PRO A 249 7.48 -3.25 17.93
C PRO A 249 8.41 -3.69 16.81
N ALA A 250 8.38 -4.97 16.48
CA ALA A 250 9.25 -5.55 15.45
C ALA A 250 8.94 -4.99 14.03
N LEU A 251 7.65 -4.78 13.71
CA LEU A 251 7.25 -4.20 12.42
C LEU A 251 7.65 -2.72 12.30
N ILE A 252 7.52 -1.94 13.38
CA ILE A 252 7.96 -0.54 13.42
C ILE A 252 9.47 -0.46 13.25
N GLU A 253 10.23 -1.29 13.97
CA GLU A 253 11.69 -1.38 13.82
C GLU A 253 12.10 -1.80 12.39
N ALA A 254 11.32 -2.67 11.75
CA ALA A 254 11.54 -3.06 10.36
C ALA A 254 11.21 -1.93 9.35
N GLY A 255 10.52 -0.87 9.78
CA GLY A 255 10.19 0.31 8.99
C GLY A 255 8.78 0.32 8.40
N ALA A 256 7.80 -0.37 9.00
CA ALA A 256 6.40 -0.25 8.59
C ALA A 256 5.88 1.17 8.82
N ASP A 257 5.28 1.78 7.79
CA ASP A 257 4.78 3.17 7.84
C ASP A 257 3.36 3.26 8.43
N VAL A 258 2.58 2.21 8.28
CA VAL A 258 1.18 2.12 8.76
C VAL A 258 0.82 0.69 9.09
N LEU A 259 0.04 0.51 10.15
CA LEU A 259 -0.47 -0.78 10.58
C LEU A 259 -1.96 -0.94 10.25
N CYS A 260 -2.42 -2.17 10.11
CA CYS A 260 -3.82 -2.49 9.88
C CYS A 260 -4.25 -3.71 10.70
N LEU A 261 -5.14 -3.51 11.67
CA LEU A 261 -5.85 -4.61 12.33
C LEU A 261 -6.84 -5.22 11.34
N ASP A 262 -6.57 -6.46 10.95
CA ASP A 262 -7.38 -7.18 9.98
C ASP A 262 -8.18 -8.30 10.64
N SER A 263 -9.51 -8.17 10.60
CA SER A 263 -10.45 -9.15 11.12
C SER A 263 -11.74 -9.13 10.30
N SER A 264 -12.39 -10.29 10.18
CA SER A 264 -13.72 -10.38 9.56
C SER A 264 -14.81 -9.66 10.36
N ASP A 265 -14.57 -9.41 11.65
CA ASP A 265 -15.45 -8.67 12.55
C ASP A 265 -14.58 -7.80 13.48
N GLY A 266 -14.61 -6.49 13.22
CA GLY A 266 -13.80 -5.49 13.92
C GLY A 266 -14.48 -4.89 15.14
N PHE A 267 -15.80 -4.99 15.25
CA PHE A 267 -16.56 -4.46 16.39
C PHE A 267 -16.40 -5.37 17.60
N SER A 268 -15.21 -5.37 18.18
CA SER A 268 -14.85 -6.28 19.25
C SER A 268 -13.91 -5.65 20.30
N VAL A 269 -14.04 -6.13 21.55
CA VAL A 269 -13.15 -5.73 22.65
C VAL A 269 -11.69 -6.11 22.39
N TRP A 270 -11.44 -7.07 21.52
CA TRP A 270 -10.09 -7.49 21.17
C TRP A 270 -9.38 -6.43 20.34
N GLN A 271 -10.05 -5.84 19.36
CA GLN A 271 -9.51 -4.71 18.58
C GLN A 271 -9.35 -3.45 19.44
N GLU A 272 -10.33 -3.16 20.32
CA GLU A 272 -10.22 -2.05 21.25
C GLU A 272 -8.96 -2.15 22.13
N LYS A 273 -8.72 -3.34 22.72
CA LYS A 273 -7.52 -3.56 23.54
C LYS A 273 -6.22 -3.38 22.75
N ALA A 274 -6.16 -3.93 21.54
CA ALA A 274 -4.99 -3.78 20.68
C ALA A 274 -4.76 -2.32 20.29
N LEU A 275 -5.80 -1.58 19.85
CA LEU A 275 -5.71 -0.17 19.51
C LEU A 275 -5.24 0.68 20.68
N LYS A 276 -5.87 0.54 21.84
CA LYS A 276 -5.50 1.30 23.05
C LYS A 276 -4.05 1.02 23.45
N TRP A 277 -3.61 -0.23 23.39
CA TRP A 277 -2.23 -0.58 23.69
C TRP A 277 -1.24 0.04 22.67
N ILE A 278 -1.54 -0.05 21.37
CA ILE A 278 -0.68 0.52 20.32
C ILE A 278 -0.60 2.04 20.51
N LYS A 279 -1.72 2.72 20.69
CA LYS A 279 -1.73 4.18 20.87
C LYS A 279 -1.09 4.66 22.16
N ALA A 280 -1.07 3.84 23.20
CA ALA A 280 -0.36 4.14 24.45
C ALA A 280 1.16 3.99 24.31
N ASN A 281 1.66 3.03 23.53
CA ASN A 281 3.09 2.74 23.39
C ASN A 281 3.72 3.36 22.12
N TYR A 282 2.94 3.53 21.05
CA TYR A 282 3.36 4.02 19.73
C TYR A 282 2.35 5.05 19.20
N PRO A 283 2.19 6.22 19.86
CA PRO A 283 1.14 7.20 19.56
C PRO A 283 1.23 7.75 18.12
N ASP A 284 2.44 7.84 17.58
CA ASP A 284 2.70 8.39 16.24
C ASP A 284 2.51 7.39 15.11
N THR A 285 2.41 6.09 15.40
CA THR A 285 2.21 5.07 14.37
C THR A 285 0.74 5.03 13.96
N PRO A 286 0.43 5.30 12.67
CA PRO A 286 -0.92 5.17 12.16
C PRO A 286 -1.40 3.72 12.18
N VAL A 287 -2.64 3.51 12.64
CA VAL A 287 -3.22 2.18 12.75
C VAL A 287 -4.68 2.19 12.28
N GLY A 288 -4.97 1.43 11.23
CA GLY A 288 -6.34 1.16 10.78
C GLY A 288 -6.96 -0.02 11.49
N ALA A 289 -8.29 -0.02 11.58
CA ALA A 289 -9.06 -1.08 12.23
C ALA A 289 -10.34 -1.43 11.46
N GLY A 290 -10.84 -2.63 11.65
CA GLY A 290 -12.04 -3.15 11.00
C GLY A 290 -12.02 -4.69 10.90
N ASN A 291 -13.04 -5.25 10.26
CA ASN A 291 -14.03 -4.59 9.43
C ASN A 291 -15.32 -4.30 10.22
N VAL A 292 -15.96 -3.22 9.85
CA VAL A 292 -17.29 -2.83 10.38
C VAL A 292 -18.24 -2.55 9.23
N VAL A 293 -19.54 -2.45 9.51
CA VAL A 293 -20.57 -2.21 8.48
C VAL A 293 -21.58 -1.13 8.86
N ASP A 294 -21.45 -0.54 10.05
CA ASP A 294 -22.41 0.41 10.61
C ASP A 294 -21.73 1.50 11.47
N LYS A 295 -22.57 2.41 11.94
CA LYS A 295 -22.19 3.52 12.80
C LYS A 295 -21.62 3.06 14.16
N GLU A 296 -22.20 2.06 14.77
CA GLU A 296 -21.79 1.61 16.12
C GLU A 296 -20.36 1.06 16.08
N GLY A 297 -20.05 0.26 15.05
CA GLY A 297 -18.69 -0.24 14.83
C GLY A 297 -17.70 0.88 14.54
N PHE A 298 -18.09 1.87 13.72
CA PHE A 298 -17.26 3.04 13.44
C PHE A 298 -16.95 3.83 14.71
N ASP A 299 -17.98 4.26 15.46
CA ASP A 299 -17.84 5.05 16.67
C ASP A 299 -16.95 4.33 17.71
N TYR A 300 -17.13 3.01 17.85
CA TYR A 300 -16.37 2.19 18.80
C TYR A 300 -14.87 2.15 18.49
N LEU A 301 -14.51 1.89 17.23
CA LEU A 301 -13.11 1.80 16.82
C LEU A 301 -12.40 3.16 16.79
N VAL A 302 -13.10 4.22 16.41
CA VAL A 302 -12.58 5.59 16.47
C VAL A 302 -12.32 6.01 17.91
N ALA A 303 -13.24 5.72 18.84
CA ALA A 303 -13.06 5.97 20.26
C ALA A 303 -11.89 5.16 20.86
N ALA A 304 -11.60 3.98 20.33
CA ALA A 304 -10.45 3.17 20.71
C ALA A 304 -9.10 3.69 20.16
N GLY A 305 -9.13 4.64 19.20
CA GLY A 305 -7.94 5.30 18.67
C GLY A 305 -7.58 4.98 17.23
N ALA A 306 -8.43 4.29 16.47
CA ALA A 306 -8.18 3.99 15.06
C ALA A 306 -7.89 5.27 14.25
N ASP A 307 -6.98 5.18 13.27
CA ASP A 307 -6.59 6.27 12.38
C ASP A 307 -7.33 6.21 11.03
N PHE A 308 -7.78 5.04 10.61
CA PHE A 308 -8.74 4.83 9.53
C PHE A 308 -9.63 3.63 9.82
N ILE A 309 -10.79 3.55 9.18
CA ILE A 309 -11.76 2.47 9.39
C ILE A 309 -11.92 1.65 8.11
N LYS A 310 -11.80 0.33 8.24
CA LYS A 310 -12.00 -0.64 7.18
C LYS A 310 -13.44 -1.17 7.19
N ILE A 311 -14.12 -1.07 6.02
CA ILE A 311 -15.55 -1.31 5.87
C ILE A 311 -15.79 -2.56 5.02
N GLY A 312 -16.61 -3.47 5.51
CA GLY A 312 -17.11 -4.59 4.73
C GLY A 312 -16.99 -5.94 5.40
N ILE A 313 -18.08 -6.66 5.52
CA ILE A 313 -18.15 -8.03 6.06
C ILE A 313 -18.80 -8.94 5.03
N GLY A 314 -18.06 -9.99 4.62
CA GLY A 314 -18.55 -11.02 3.71
C GLY A 314 -18.69 -10.58 2.23
N GLY A 315 -18.11 -9.42 1.83
CA GLY A 315 -18.17 -8.91 0.45
C GLY A 315 -17.05 -9.41 -0.47
N GLY A 316 -16.00 -10.03 0.06
CA GLY A 316 -14.87 -10.52 -0.72
C GLY A 316 -15.23 -11.71 -1.62
N SER A 317 -14.60 -11.81 -2.80
CA SER A 317 -14.90 -12.85 -3.81
C SER A 317 -14.71 -14.30 -3.33
N ILE A 318 -13.89 -14.48 -2.29
CA ILE A 318 -13.58 -15.80 -1.70
C ILE A 318 -13.99 -15.88 -0.22
N CYS A 319 -14.66 -14.83 0.30
CA CYS A 319 -15.22 -14.81 1.64
C CYS A 319 -16.59 -15.49 1.63
N ILE A 320 -16.76 -16.50 2.48
CA ILE A 320 -18.03 -17.22 2.65
C ILE A 320 -18.63 -17.02 4.05
N THR A 321 -18.20 -15.99 4.77
CA THR A 321 -18.73 -15.66 6.12
C THR A 321 -20.25 -15.51 6.11
N ARG A 322 -20.83 -14.88 5.07
CA ARG A 322 -22.30 -14.73 4.95
C ARG A 322 -23.00 -16.06 4.81
N GLU A 323 -22.42 -16.96 4.04
CA GLU A 323 -22.96 -18.33 3.82
C GLU A 323 -22.82 -19.18 5.09
N GLN A 324 -21.68 -19.10 5.76
CA GLN A 324 -21.38 -19.96 6.92
C GLN A 324 -22.00 -19.48 8.23
N LYS A 325 -22.08 -18.16 8.42
CA LYS A 325 -22.48 -17.54 9.70
C LYS A 325 -23.76 -16.69 9.61
N GLY A 326 -24.23 -16.37 8.41
CA GLY A 326 -25.33 -15.44 8.21
C GLY A 326 -25.01 -14.00 8.61
N ILE A 327 -23.71 -13.66 8.71
CA ILE A 327 -23.24 -12.33 9.12
C ILE A 327 -22.71 -11.55 7.93
N GLY A 328 -23.14 -10.31 7.76
CA GLY A 328 -22.66 -9.43 6.70
C GLY A 328 -23.65 -8.34 6.31
N CYS A 329 -23.21 -7.46 5.43
CA CYS A 329 -24.00 -6.36 4.88
C CYS A 329 -23.64 -6.15 3.40
N GLY A 330 -24.58 -5.68 2.57
CA GLY A 330 -24.26 -5.24 1.20
C GLY A 330 -23.23 -4.13 1.23
N GLN A 331 -22.20 -4.23 0.38
CA GLN A 331 -21.04 -3.36 0.50
C GLN A 331 -21.36 -1.89 0.29
N ALA A 332 -22.24 -1.57 -0.67
CA ALA A 332 -22.66 -0.19 -0.89
C ALA A 332 -23.39 0.39 0.32
N SER A 333 -24.32 -0.38 0.91
CA SER A 333 -25.04 0.04 2.11
C SER A 333 -24.11 0.26 3.29
N ALA A 334 -23.11 -0.64 3.48
CA ALA A 334 -22.13 -0.50 4.54
C ALA A 334 -21.27 0.77 4.37
N VAL A 335 -20.79 1.04 3.15
CA VAL A 335 -19.99 2.25 2.85
C VAL A 335 -20.80 3.50 3.15
N LEU A 336 -22.04 3.60 2.65
CA LEU A 336 -22.91 4.75 2.88
C LEU A 336 -23.22 4.97 4.37
N ALA A 337 -23.48 3.90 5.13
CA ALA A 337 -23.79 3.99 6.55
C ALA A 337 -22.58 4.49 7.37
N VAL A 338 -21.38 3.95 7.09
CA VAL A 338 -20.16 4.33 7.79
C VAL A 338 -19.67 5.72 7.33
N ALA A 339 -19.83 6.09 6.05
CA ALA A 339 -19.52 7.43 5.56
C ALA A 339 -20.37 8.50 6.27
N LYS A 340 -21.66 8.24 6.43
CA LYS A 340 -22.55 9.11 7.21
C LYS A 340 -22.07 9.24 8.67
N ALA A 341 -21.66 8.15 9.28
CA ALA A 341 -21.15 8.16 10.66
C ALA A 341 -19.85 8.99 10.76
N ARG A 342 -18.92 8.86 9.79
CA ARG A 342 -17.70 9.66 9.69
C ARG A 342 -18.02 11.15 9.58
N ASP A 343 -18.98 11.52 8.73
CA ASP A 343 -19.36 12.92 8.51
C ASP A 343 -19.99 13.54 9.77
N GLU A 344 -20.89 12.82 10.44
CA GLU A 344 -21.44 13.23 11.75
C GLU A 344 -20.34 13.38 12.83
N TYR A 345 -19.34 12.52 12.82
CA TYR A 345 -18.20 12.60 13.74
C TYR A 345 -17.32 13.81 13.43
N PHE A 346 -17.04 14.03 12.13
CA PHE A 346 -16.29 15.18 11.67
C PHE A 346 -16.97 16.50 12.02
N GLU A 347 -18.27 16.63 11.79
CA GLU A 347 -19.04 17.83 12.15
C GLU A 347 -18.96 18.16 13.65
N LYS A 348 -18.94 17.14 14.51
CA LYS A 348 -18.88 17.30 15.96
C LYS A 348 -17.49 17.64 16.48
N THR A 349 -16.42 17.10 15.85
CA THR A 349 -15.07 17.09 16.42
C THR A 349 -14.05 17.87 15.60
N GLY A 350 -14.31 18.10 14.31
CA GLY A 350 -13.34 18.59 13.33
C GLY A 350 -12.27 17.56 12.93
N MET A 351 -12.35 16.33 13.47
CA MET A 351 -11.42 15.24 13.15
C MET A 351 -11.97 14.41 11.99
N TYR A 352 -11.26 14.37 10.89
CA TYR A 352 -11.59 13.53 9.75
C TYR A 352 -10.90 12.17 9.88
N VAL A 353 -11.68 11.09 9.80
CA VAL A 353 -11.20 9.70 9.88
C VAL A 353 -11.41 9.04 8.52
N PRO A 354 -10.34 8.74 7.76
CA PRO A 354 -10.46 8.13 6.44
C PRO A 354 -11.12 6.75 6.47
N LEU A 355 -11.82 6.43 5.38
CA LEU A 355 -12.58 5.20 5.21
C LEU A 355 -12.00 4.34 4.09
N CYS A 356 -11.74 3.08 4.37
CA CYS A 356 -11.30 2.06 3.44
C CYS A 356 -12.44 1.13 3.07
N SER A 357 -12.90 1.13 1.83
CA SER A 357 -13.86 0.11 1.35
C SER A 357 -13.12 -1.19 1.03
N ASP A 358 -13.44 -2.28 1.75
CA ASP A 358 -12.80 -3.59 1.62
C ASP A 358 -13.80 -4.66 1.19
N GLY A 359 -13.60 -5.20 -0.02
CA GLY A 359 -14.47 -6.21 -0.62
C GLY A 359 -15.61 -5.63 -1.47
N GLY A 360 -16.36 -6.52 -2.12
CA GLY A 360 -17.51 -6.16 -2.98
C GLY A 360 -17.15 -5.56 -4.34
N ILE A 361 -15.90 -5.27 -4.62
CA ILE A 361 -15.42 -4.67 -5.86
C ILE A 361 -15.09 -5.77 -6.87
N VAL A 362 -15.92 -5.88 -7.91
CA VAL A 362 -15.79 -6.88 -9.00
C VAL A 362 -15.36 -6.22 -10.31
N HIS A 363 -15.83 -5.00 -10.58
CA HIS A 363 -15.58 -4.23 -11.80
C HIS A 363 -14.97 -2.87 -11.47
N ASP A 364 -14.31 -2.25 -12.45
CA ASP A 364 -13.67 -0.93 -12.24
C ASP A 364 -14.69 0.16 -11.83
N TYR A 365 -15.92 0.12 -12.37
CA TYR A 365 -16.94 1.09 -11.98
C TYR A 365 -17.41 0.94 -10.52
N HIS A 366 -17.25 -0.24 -9.89
CA HIS A 366 -17.47 -0.40 -8.45
C HIS A 366 -16.45 0.41 -7.62
N MET A 367 -15.21 0.57 -8.14
CA MET A 367 -14.21 1.42 -7.51
C MET A 367 -14.69 2.87 -7.45
N THR A 368 -15.22 3.36 -8.58
CA THR A 368 -15.74 4.71 -8.69
C THR A 368 -16.95 4.93 -7.78
N LEU A 369 -17.86 3.95 -7.73
CA LEU A 369 -19.03 4.01 -6.85
C LEU A 369 -18.63 4.02 -5.37
N ALA A 370 -17.67 3.19 -4.96
CA ALA A 370 -17.19 3.16 -3.58
C ALA A 370 -16.59 4.50 -3.14
N LEU A 371 -15.78 5.13 -4.02
CA LEU A 371 -15.25 6.47 -3.78
C LEU A 371 -16.35 7.52 -3.69
N ALA A 372 -17.31 7.50 -4.63
CA ALA A 372 -18.45 8.42 -4.63
C ALA A 372 -19.34 8.30 -3.39
N MET A 373 -19.44 7.09 -2.81
CA MET A 373 -20.24 6.80 -1.62
C MET A 373 -19.54 7.17 -0.31
N GLY A 374 -18.31 7.68 -0.36
CA GLY A 374 -17.59 8.20 0.81
C GLY A 374 -16.37 7.40 1.24
N ALA A 375 -15.96 6.35 0.52
CA ALA A 375 -14.66 5.73 0.76
C ALA A 375 -13.53 6.64 0.26
N ASP A 376 -12.48 6.81 1.06
CA ASP A 376 -11.29 7.57 0.66
C ASP A 376 -10.34 6.71 -0.17
N PHE A 377 -10.27 5.42 0.15
CA PHE A 377 -9.44 4.45 -0.58
C PHE A 377 -10.05 3.03 -0.54
N LEU A 378 -9.48 2.15 -1.36
CA LEU A 378 -10.05 0.84 -1.67
C LEU A 378 -9.05 -0.26 -1.36
N MET A 379 -9.43 -1.23 -0.54
CA MET A 379 -8.66 -2.45 -0.32
C MET A 379 -9.11 -3.55 -1.28
N LEU A 380 -8.18 -4.05 -2.08
CA LEU A 380 -8.47 -4.96 -3.18
C LEU A 380 -7.68 -6.27 -3.03
N GLY A 381 -8.39 -7.40 -2.94
CA GLY A 381 -7.80 -8.75 -2.93
C GLY A 381 -7.74 -9.35 -4.34
N ARG A 382 -8.90 -9.75 -4.88
CA ARG A 382 -9.02 -10.40 -6.19
C ARG A 382 -8.36 -9.61 -7.32
N TYR A 383 -8.48 -8.28 -7.30
CA TYR A 383 -7.89 -7.42 -8.32
C TYR A 383 -6.38 -7.61 -8.39
N PHE A 384 -5.69 -7.50 -7.25
CA PHE A 384 -4.23 -7.61 -7.19
C PHE A 384 -3.71 -9.06 -7.31
N ALA A 385 -4.49 -10.05 -6.86
CA ALA A 385 -4.10 -11.46 -6.97
C ALA A 385 -3.83 -11.95 -8.42
N ARG A 386 -4.33 -11.23 -9.42
CA ARG A 386 -4.27 -11.59 -10.85
C ARG A 386 -2.94 -11.29 -11.53
N PHE A 387 -2.07 -10.50 -10.92
CA PHE A 387 -0.88 -9.94 -11.56
C PHE A 387 0.40 -10.75 -11.29
N ASP A 388 1.41 -10.53 -12.13
CA ASP A 388 2.73 -11.15 -11.98
C ASP A 388 3.34 -10.86 -10.60
N GLU A 389 3.09 -9.67 -10.07
CA GLU A 389 3.63 -9.16 -8.81
C GLU A 389 3.00 -9.77 -7.55
N ALA A 390 1.86 -10.45 -7.68
CA ALA A 390 1.29 -11.22 -6.57
C ALA A 390 2.13 -12.49 -6.29
N PRO A 391 2.23 -12.94 -5.01
CA PRO A 391 3.17 -14.01 -4.60
C PRO A 391 2.83 -15.41 -5.13
N THR A 392 1.65 -15.60 -5.69
CA THR A 392 1.15 -16.92 -6.09
C THR A 392 1.65 -17.36 -7.45
N ARG A 393 1.59 -18.68 -7.70
CA ARG A 393 2.06 -19.26 -8.96
C ARG A 393 1.08 -19.00 -10.10
N LYS A 394 1.63 -18.77 -11.28
CA LYS A 394 0.90 -18.78 -12.55
C LYS A 394 0.79 -20.22 -13.05
N LEU A 395 -0.42 -20.67 -13.33
CA LEU A 395 -0.75 -22.04 -13.75
C LEU A 395 -1.57 -22.00 -15.04
N ILE A 396 -1.70 -23.15 -15.68
CA ILE A 396 -2.61 -23.36 -16.81
C ILE A 396 -3.73 -24.30 -16.33
N VAL A 397 -4.96 -23.81 -16.36
CA VAL A 397 -6.16 -24.59 -16.01
C VAL A 397 -7.17 -24.43 -17.15
N ASN A 398 -7.67 -25.53 -17.67
CA ASN A 398 -8.63 -25.55 -18.80
C ASN A 398 -8.18 -24.71 -20.02
N GLY A 399 -6.88 -24.70 -20.33
CA GLY A 399 -6.31 -23.96 -21.45
C GLY A 399 -6.09 -22.45 -21.22
N GLY A 400 -6.49 -21.92 -20.08
CA GLY A 400 -6.29 -20.50 -19.70
C GLY A 400 -5.23 -20.33 -18.62
N TYR A 401 -4.54 -19.18 -18.63
CA TYR A 401 -3.63 -18.82 -17.55
C TYR A 401 -4.41 -18.31 -16.33
N VAL A 402 -4.06 -18.84 -15.16
CA VAL A 402 -4.66 -18.47 -13.87
C VAL A 402 -3.57 -18.27 -12.81
N LYS A 403 -3.94 -17.60 -11.71
CA LYS A 403 -3.15 -17.55 -10.48
C LYS A 403 -3.96 -18.15 -9.33
N GLU A 404 -3.26 -18.78 -8.39
CA GLU A 404 -3.89 -19.27 -7.18
C GLU A 404 -4.36 -18.10 -6.32
N TYR A 405 -5.52 -18.22 -5.69
CA TYR A 405 -6.11 -17.21 -4.83
C TYR A 405 -6.92 -17.84 -3.71
N TRP A 406 -6.53 -17.61 -2.46
CA TRP A 406 -7.19 -18.18 -1.29
C TRP A 406 -7.42 -17.14 -0.21
N GLY A 407 -8.50 -17.34 0.57
CA GLY A 407 -8.88 -16.49 1.68
C GLY A 407 -8.06 -16.76 2.93
N GLU A 408 -7.87 -15.75 3.76
CA GLU A 408 -7.23 -15.89 5.07
C GLU A 408 -8.01 -16.79 6.03
N GLY A 409 -9.31 -16.97 5.82
CA GLY A 409 -10.17 -17.92 6.54
C GLY A 409 -10.24 -19.33 5.92
N SER A 410 -9.39 -19.67 4.95
CA SER A 410 -9.31 -21.00 4.34
C SER A 410 -8.36 -21.93 5.09
N ASN A 411 -8.50 -23.24 4.90
CA ASN A 411 -7.56 -24.22 5.45
C ASN A 411 -6.13 -24.03 4.93
N ARG A 412 -5.95 -23.44 3.76
CA ARG A 412 -4.64 -23.18 3.19
C ARG A 412 -3.87 -22.08 3.94
N ALA A 413 -4.55 -21.00 4.33
CA ALA A 413 -3.94 -19.90 5.10
C ALA A 413 -3.67 -20.23 6.57
N ARG A 414 -4.16 -21.35 7.02
CA ARG A 414 -4.41 -21.71 8.39
C ARG A 414 -3.21 -22.02 9.26
N ASN A 415 -2.06 -22.31 8.70
CA ASN A 415 -0.90 -22.78 9.46
C ASN A 415 -0.26 -21.72 10.35
N TRP A 416 -0.87 -20.52 10.47
CA TRP A 416 -0.34 -19.42 11.26
C TRP A 416 -1.40 -18.76 12.13
N GLN A 417 -1.45 -19.17 13.40
CA GLN A 417 -1.97 -18.46 14.58
C GLN A 417 -3.32 -17.73 14.53
N ARG A 418 -4.00 -17.63 13.39
CA ARG A 418 -5.29 -16.90 13.34
C ARG A 418 -6.39 -17.60 14.15
N TYR A 419 -6.27 -18.92 14.29
CA TYR A 419 -7.27 -19.78 14.94
C TYR A 419 -6.65 -20.81 15.90
N ASP A 420 -5.43 -20.60 16.36
CA ASP A 420 -4.80 -21.49 17.34
C ASP A 420 -5.27 -21.09 18.74
N ASP A 421 -6.25 -21.80 19.25
CA ASP A 421 -6.81 -21.64 20.61
C ASP A 421 -5.92 -22.29 21.67
N GLY A 422 -4.61 -22.21 21.54
CA GLY A 422 -3.68 -22.61 22.58
C GLY A 422 -3.46 -24.12 22.70
N GLY A 423 -2.76 -24.70 21.75
CA GLY A 423 -1.93 -25.87 22.05
C GLY A 423 -2.49 -27.24 21.75
N ALA A 424 -3.52 -27.39 20.98
CA ALA A 424 -3.86 -28.69 20.38
C ALA A 424 -4.34 -28.45 18.98
N GLY A 425 -3.56 -28.74 17.95
CA GLY A 425 -3.84 -28.59 16.51
C GLY A 425 -5.32 -28.70 16.11
N GLY A 426 -6.11 -27.76 16.61
CA GLY A 426 -7.56 -27.71 16.50
C GLY A 426 -7.93 -27.43 15.07
N LYS A 427 -8.62 -28.38 14.44
CA LYS A 427 -9.30 -28.16 13.17
C LYS A 427 -10.30 -27.03 13.39
N MET A 428 -10.33 -26.01 12.48
CA MET A 428 -11.48 -25.09 12.44
C MET A 428 -12.76 -25.92 12.35
N ALA A 429 -13.78 -25.52 13.05
CA ALA A 429 -15.07 -26.15 12.93
C ALA A 429 -15.64 -26.01 11.49
N PHE A 430 -15.29 -24.90 10.81
CA PHE A 430 -15.66 -24.59 9.43
C PHE A 430 -14.73 -23.53 8.84
N GLU A 431 -14.69 -23.42 7.51
CA GLU A 431 -13.94 -22.41 6.77
C GLU A 431 -14.80 -21.18 6.51
N GLU A 432 -14.19 -19.99 6.56
CA GLU A 432 -14.80 -18.71 6.17
C GLU A 432 -14.23 -18.16 4.86
N GLY A 433 -13.37 -18.90 4.21
CA GLY A 433 -12.76 -18.57 2.92
C GLY A 433 -12.49 -19.80 2.08
N VAL A 434 -12.49 -19.64 0.77
CA VAL A 434 -12.22 -20.73 -0.18
C VAL A 434 -10.81 -20.63 -0.78
N ASP A 435 -10.30 -21.77 -1.25
CA ASP A 435 -9.12 -21.87 -2.11
C ASP A 435 -9.58 -21.94 -3.56
N SER A 436 -9.06 -21.06 -4.42
CA SER A 436 -9.57 -20.88 -5.77
C SER A 436 -8.50 -20.37 -6.74
N TYR A 437 -8.91 -20.13 -7.97
CA TYR A 437 -8.11 -19.47 -9.00
C TYR A 437 -8.73 -18.16 -9.45
N VAL A 438 -7.89 -17.23 -9.87
CA VAL A 438 -8.29 -16.00 -10.57
C VAL A 438 -7.67 -15.99 -11.97
N PRO A 439 -8.35 -15.44 -12.99
CA PRO A 439 -7.75 -15.24 -14.31
C PRO A 439 -6.49 -14.39 -14.20
N TYR A 440 -5.41 -14.86 -14.84
CA TYR A 440 -4.16 -14.09 -14.91
C TYR A 440 -4.34 -12.86 -15.81
N ALA A 441 -3.79 -11.72 -15.39
CA ALA A 441 -3.96 -10.43 -16.05
C ALA A 441 -2.66 -9.71 -16.44
N GLY A 442 -1.52 -10.40 -16.41
CA GLY A 442 -0.23 -9.82 -16.79
C GLY A 442 0.40 -8.96 -15.69
N LYS A 443 1.06 -7.88 -16.09
CA LYS A 443 1.71 -6.95 -15.16
C LYS A 443 0.69 -6.00 -14.51
N LEU A 444 0.91 -5.68 -13.25
CA LEU A 444 0.08 -4.77 -12.47
C LEU A 444 -0.12 -3.43 -13.17
N LYS A 445 0.97 -2.79 -13.60
CA LYS A 445 0.97 -1.42 -14.13
C LYS A 445 -0.03 -1.23 -15.27
N ASP A 446 -0.08 -2.17 -16.23
CA ASP A 446 -0.91 -2.03 -17.44
C ASP A 446 -2.41 -1.99 -17.11
N SER A 447 -2.85 -2.85 -16.19
CA SER A 447 -4.25 -2.88 -15.74
C SER A 447 -4.59 -1.75 -14.77
N LEU A 448 -3.64 -1.39 -13.90
CA LEU A 448 -3.80 -0.33 -12.92
C LEU A 448 -3.97 1.02 -13.62
N ASP A 449 -3.11 1.35 -14.60
CA ASP A 449 -3.21 2.59 -15.38
C ASP A 449 -4.59 2.68 -16.07
N THR A 450 -5.10 1.56 -16.60
CA THR A 450 -6.44 1.50 -17.20
C THR A 450 -7.56 1.75 -16.18
N SER A 451 -7.48 1.14 -15.01
CA SER A 451 -8.49 1.34 -13.96
C SER A 451 -8.48 2.77 -13.43
N LEU A 452 -7.30 3.37 -13.22
CA LEU A 452 -7.16 4.76 -12.82
C LEU A 452 -7.71 5.73 -13.87
N ALA A 453 -7.44 5.46 -15.16
CA ALA A 453 -8.00 6.26 -16.26
C ALA A 453 -9.54 6.24 -16.27
N LYS A 454 -10.17 5.09 -16.00
CA LYS A 454 -11.63 4.98 -15.89
C LYS A 454 -12.17 5.77 -14.69
N ILE A 455 -11.52 5.69 -13.52
CA ILE A 455 -11.91 6.47 -12.34
C ILE A 455 -11.85 7.98 -12.68
N LYS A 456 -10.72 8.44 -13.22
CA LYS A 456 -10.54 9.85 -13.61
C LYS A 456 -11.59 10.31 -14.61
N ALA A 457 -11.87 9.52 -15.66
CA ALA A 457 -12.88 9.85 -16.66
C ALA A 457 -14.28 9.96 -16.05
N THR A 458 -14.64 9.08 -15.10
CA THR A 458 -15.93 9.14 -14.41
C THR A 458 -16.02 10.38 -13.50
N MET A 459 -14.95 10.72 -12.78
CA MET A 459 -14.90 11.93 -11.95
C MET A 459 -15.07 13.19 -12.82
N CYS A 460 -14.43 13.26 -13.98
CA CYS A 460 -14.65 14.34 -14.96
C CYS A 460 -16.11 14.44 -15.39
N SER A 461 -16.76 13.29 -15.71
CA SER A 461 -18.17 13.25 -16.08
C SER A 461 -19.11 13.69 -14.94
N CYS A 462 -18.62 13.63 -13.71
CA CYS A 462 -19.32 14.12 -12.51
C CYS A 462 -18.90 15.54 -12.10
N GLY A 463 -18.10 16.24 -12.91
CA GLY A 463 -17.66 17.61 -12.68
C GLY A 463 -16.72 17.76 -11.47
N SER A 464 -15.87 16.76 -11.23
CA SER A 464 -15.01 16.70 -10.03
C SER A 464 -13.55 16.47 -10.40
N SER A 465 -12.65 17.10 -9.65
CA SER A 465 -11.19 17.04 -9.82
C SER A 465 -10.45 16.42 -8.63
N SER A 466 -11.13 16.14 -7.53
CA SER A 466 -10.58 15.43 -6.36
C SER A 466 -11.59 14.44 -5.79
N ILE A 467 -11.13 13.47 -4.98
CA ILE A 467 -12.02 12.50 -4.32
C ILE A 467 -13.01 13.20 -3.40
N GLU A 468 -12.56 14.20 -2.64
CA GLU A 468 -13.44 14.99 -1.77
C GLU A 468 -14.54 15.72 -2.57
N GLU A 469 -14.17 16.38 -3.66
CA GLU A 469 -15.12 17.06 -4.52
C GLU A 469 -16.11 16.06 -5.14
N PHE A 470 -15.62 14.87 -5.50
CA PHE A 470 -16.44 13.81 -6.05
C PHE A 470 -17.46 13.30 -5.04
N GLN A 471 -17.07 13.03 -3.79
CA GLN A 471 -17.99 12.65 -2.71
C GLN A 471 -19.08 13.70 -2.48
N ASN A 472 -18.71 14.98 -2.50
CA ASN A 472 -19.63 16.09 -2.27
C ASN A 472 -20.61 16.33 -3.43
N LYS A 473 -20.22 16.02 -4.67
CA LYS A 473 -21.01 16.28 -5.87
C LYS A 473 -21.73 15.06 -6.45
N ALA A 474 -21.31 13.84 -6.07
CA ALA A 474 -21.83 12.61 -6.62
C ALA A 474 -23.36 12.50 -6.42
N ARG A 475 -24.04 12.13 -7.49
CA ARG A 475 -25.47 11.81 -7.48
C ARG A 475 -25.65 10.37 -7.89
N LEU A 476 -26.30 9.61 -7.04
CA LEU A 476 -26.50 8.17 -7.21
C LEU A 476 -27.97 7.86 -7.49
N VAL A 477 -28.20 6.90 -8.36
CA VAL A 477 -29.52 6.33 -8.62
C VAL A 477 -29.49 4.83 -8.37
N VAL A 478 -30.52 4.33 -7.70
CA VAL A 478 -30.74 2.89 -7.52
C VAL A 478 -31.30 2.33 -8.82
N VAL A 479 -30.77 1.21 -9.28
CA VAL A 479 -31.17 0.56 -10.53
C VAL A 479 -31.85 -0.79 -10.27
N SER A 480 -32.76 -1.16 -11.16
CA SER A 480 -33.41 -2.47 -11.14
C SER A 480 -32.49 -3.55 -11.71
N SER A 481 -32.84 -4.83 -11.48
CA SER A 481 -32.14 -5.96 -12.11
C SER A 481 -32.12 -5.89 -13.64
N THR A 482 -33.17 -5.34 -14.25
CA THR A 482 -33.23 -5.13 -15.70
C THR A 482 -32.25 -4.06 -16.15
N SER A 483 -32.13 -2.95 -15.41
CA SER A 483 -31.16 -1.90 -15.70
C SER A 483 -29.70 -2.38 -15.52
N ILE A 484 -29.45 -3.32 -14.63
CA ILE A 484 -28.11 -3.93 -14.49
C ILE A 484 -27.75 -4.71 -15.77
N VAL A 485 -28.72 -5.46 -16.35
CA VAL A 485 -28.52 -6.18 -17.61
C VAL A 485 -28.32 -5.21 -18.77
N GLU A 486 -29.14 -4.14 -18.85
CA GLU A 486 -29.02 -3.07 -19.83
C GLU A 486 -27.65 -2.37 -19.80
N GLY A 487 -27.00 -2.29 -18.62
CA GLY A 487 -25.70 -1.69 -18.44
C GLY A 487 -24.54 -2.45 -19.10
N GLY A 488 -24.78 -3.69 -19.55
CA GLY A 488 -23.80 -4.50 -20.31
C GLY A 488 -24.07 -4.43 -21.81
N ALA A 489 -23.12 -4.91 -22.62
CA ALA A 489 -23.40 -5.12 -24.04
C ALA A 489 -24.49 -6.21 -24.19
N HIS A 490 -25.61 -5.86 -24.79
CA HIS A 490 -26.76 -6.73 -24.99
C HIS A 490 -27.26 -6.65 -26.43
N ASP A 491 -28.00 -7.64 -26.89
CA ASP A 491 -28.55 -7.75 -28.25
C ASP A 491 -27.51 -7.62 -29.39
N VAL A 492 -26.23 -7.93 -29.10
CA VAL A 492 -25.15 -7.94 -30.08
C VAL A 492 -24.28 -9.18 -29.93
N ILE A 493 -23.71 -9.64 -31.02
CA ILE A 493 -22.65 -10.67 -31.01
C ILE A 493 -21.32 -9.96 -30.85
N GLN A 494 -20.70 -10.12 -29.66
CA GLN A 494 -19.38 -9.54 -29.40
C GLN A 494 -18.33 -10.31 -30.22
N LYS A 495 -17.47 -9.58 -30.95
CA LYS A 495 -16.26 -10.20 -31.48
C LYS A 495 -15.41 -10.66 -30.30
N GLU A 496 -14.94 -11.91 -30.36
CA GLU A 496 -13.94 -12.38 -29.38
C GLU A 496 -12.77 -11.38 -29.39
N ASN A 497 -12.69 -10.56 -28.39
CA ASN A 497 -11.47 -9.84 -28.08
C ASN A 497 -10.62 -10.79 -27.25
N ASP A 498 -9.35 -10.95 -27.57
CA ASP A 498 -8.30 -11.56 -26.73
C ASP A 498 -8.09 -10.81 -25.40
N ARG A 499 -9.17 -10.31 -24.80
CA ARG A 499 -9.15 -9.70 -23.47
C ARG A 499 -9.11 -10.83 -22.46
N VAL A 500 -7.86 -11.23 -22.16
CA VAL A 500 -7.54 -11.97 -20.96
C VAL A 500 -8.17 -11.23 -19.76
N GLY A 501 -9.23 -11.81 -19.19
CA GLY A 501 -9.76 -11.46 -17.90
C GLY A 501 -11.01 -10.54 -17.87
N ARG A 502 -12.17 -11.14 -18.07
CA ARG A 502 -13.38 -10.74 -17.34
C ARG A 502 -13.52 -11.55 -16.05
#